data_a196f7831adb03891a120d94f3dd5bc7
#
_entry.id   a196f7831adb03891a120d94f3dd5bc7
#
_cell.length_a   1.000
_cell.length_b   1.000
_cell.length_c   1.000
_cell.angle_alpha   90.00
_cell.angle_beta   90.00
_cell.angle_gamma   90.00
#
_symmetry.space_group_name_H-M   'P 1'
#
loop_
_entity.id
_entity.type
_entity.pdbx_description
1 polymer ?
#
loop_
_entity_poly.entity_id
_entity_poly.type
_entity_poly.pdbx_seq_one_letter_code
_entity_poly.pdbx_strand_id
1 'polypeptide(L)'
;MTLPLNRRLTDNPPSGIRRIGQLAARIPDCIALTIGEPDFDAPIAVRQRIAESILGGETHYPPNAGYPELRREIAAHINARFGSAYAPEETLVTVGSTQALMSGLMAILNPGDEVVVPVPAFGLYKPQIEMAGGVYVPLSTEEDGFQITS
;
A
#
# COMPACT_ATOMS: atom_id res chain seq x y z
N MET A 1 -34.14 -4.01 -9.88
CA MET A 1 -33.15 -4.12 -10.97
C MET A 1 -31.79 -3.85 -10.35
N THR A 2 -30.93 -4.87 -10.21
CA THR A 2 -29.57 -4.71 -9.69
C THR A 2 -28.65 -4.30 -10.83
N LEU A 3 -27.94 -3.19 -10.69
CA LEU A 3 -26.93 -2.77 -11.65
C LEU A 3 -25.75 -3.76 -11.61
N PRO A 4 -25.19 -4.16 -12.76
CA PRO A 4 -24.01 -5.02 -12.80
C PRO A 4 -22.80 -4.26 -12.22
N LEU A 5 -21.98 -4.96 -11.45
CA LEU A 5 -20.72 -4.42 -10.96
C LEU A 5 -19.70 -4.28 -12.11
N ASN A 6 -18.72 -3.40 -11.92
CA ASN A 6 -17.62 -3.25 -12.85
C ASN A 6 -16.83 -4.58 -12.94
N ARG A 7 -16.52 -5.04 -14.16
CA ARG A 7 -15.80 -6.30 -14.39
C ARG A 7 -14.43 -6.33 -13.71
N ARG A 8 -13.73 -5.20 -13.64
CA ARG A 8 -12.44 -5.11 -12.93
C ARG A 8 -12.54 -5.47 -11.44
N LEU A 9 -13.72 -5.28 -10.83
CA LEU A 9 -13.98 -5.71 -9.45
C LEU A 9 -14.41 -7.17 -9.37
N THR A 10 -15.19 -7.66 -10.33
CA THR A 10 -15.69 -9.05 -10.32
C THR A 10 -14.60 -10.05 -10.69
N ASP A 11 -13.66 -9.65 -11.56
CA ASP A 11 -12.56 -10.48 -12.02
C ASP A 11 -11.40 -10.55 -10.99
N ASN A 12 -11.41 -9.66 -10.00
CA ASN A 12 -10.45 -9.66 -8.89
C ASN A 12 -11.11 -10.17 -7.61
N PRO A 13 -10.94 -11.44 -7.25
CA PRO A 13 -11.55 -12.00 -6.05
C PRO A 13 -10.96 -11.37 -4.78
N PRO A 14 -11.70 -11.36 -3.67
CA PRO A 14 -11.21 -10.87 -2.39
C PRO A 14 -9.91 -11.56 -1.96
N SER A 15 -9.04 -10.82 -1.27
CA SER A 15 -7.76 -11.32 -0.79
C SER A 15 -7.87 -12.67 -0.08
N GLY A 16 -7.14 -13.68 -0.57
CA GLY A 16 -7.04 -15.00 0.04
C GLY A 16 -6.51 -14.96 1.47
N ILE A 17 -5.61 -14.03 1.77
CA ILE A 17 -5.03 -13.81 3.11
C ILE A 17 -6.14 -13.49 4.13
N ARG A 18 -7.06 -12.58 3.79
CA ARG A 18 -8.18 -12.22 4.69
C ARG A 18 -9.13 -13.40 4.90
N ARG A 19 -9.40 -14.18 3.86
CA ARG A 19 -10.22 -15.39 3.97
C ARG A 19 -9.59 -16.42 4.89
N ILE A 20 -8.30 -16.68 4.75
CA ILE A 20 -7.55 -17.60 5.62
C ILE A 20 -7.53 -17.06 7.06
N GLY A 21 -7.28 -15.76 7.28
CA GLY A 21 -7.34 -15.15 8.60
C GLY A 21 -8.70 -15.33 9.29
N GLN A 22 -9.81 -15.18 8.55
CA GLN A 22 -11.16 -15.43 9.07
C GLN A 22 -11.41 -16.91 9.43
N LEU A 23 -10.81 -17.84 8.71
CA LEU A 23 -10.87 -19.26 9.04
C LEU A 23 -10.03 -19.57 10.28
N ALA A 24 -8.82 -19.05 10.35
CA ALA A 24 -7.91 -19.21 11.49
C ALA A 24 -8.55 -18.69 12.80
N ALA A 25 -9.24 -17.56 12.74
CA ALA A 25 -9.93 -16.98 13.90
C ALA A 25 -11.05 -17.86 14.50
N ARG A 26 -11.48 -18.91 13.79
CA ARG A 26 -12.50 -19.86 14.26
C ARG A 26 -11.90 -21.10 14.95
N ILE A 27 -10.60 -21.22 14.90
CA ILE A 27 -9.87 -22.38 15.47
C ILE A 27 -9.22 -21.91 16.77
N PRO A 28 -9.60 -22.48 17.92
CA PRO A 28 -8.95 -22.16 19.19
C PRO A 28 -7.45 -22.40 19.12
N ASP A 29 -6.67 -21.54 19.74
CA ASP A 29 -5.20 -21.62 19.84
C ASP A 29 -4.45 -21.67 18.49
N CYS A 30 -5.08 -21.22 17.40
CA CYS A 30 -4.46 -21.15 16.10
C CYS A 30 -3.44 -19.99 16.05
N ILE A 31 -2.18 -20.31 15.75
CA ILE A 31 -1.15 -19.32 15.46
C ILE A 31 -1.34 -18.84 14.03
N ALA A 32 -1.85 -17.61 13.86
CA ALA A 32 -2.11 -17.03 12.55
C ALA A 32 -0.88 -16.29 12.02
N LEU A 33 -0.32 -16.75 10.91
CA LEU A 33 0.78 -16.11 10.17
C LEU A 33 0.29 -15.44 8.88
N THR A 34 -0.95 -14.94 8.89
CA THR A 34 -1.63 -14.44 7.68
C THR A 34 -1.45 -12.94 7.46
N ILE A 35 -1.37 -12.15 8.53
CA ILE A 35 -1.18 -10.70 8.46
C ILE A 35 0.16 -10.38 9.10
N GLY A 36 1.01 -9.67 8.36
CA GLY A 36 2.28 -9.15 8.87
C GLY A 36 2.05 -7.79 9.55
N GLU A 37 1.98 -7.80 10.87
CA GLU A 37 1.91 -6.58 11.68
C GLU A 37 2.84 -6.71 12.89
N PRO A 38 3.37 -5.59 13.41
CA PRO A 38 4.13 -5.62 14.66
C PRO A 38 3.27 -6.16 15.82
N ASP A 39 3.84 -6.99 16.66
CA ASP A 39 3.20 -7.51 17.87
C ASP A 39 3.29 -6.52 19.06
N PHE A 40 4.00 -5.42 18.89
CA PHE A 40 4.10 -4.32 19.85
C PHE A 40 3.12 -3.20 19.51
N ASP A 41 2.54 -2.62 20.54
CA ASP A 41 1.81 -1.35 20.41
C ASP A 41 2.72 -0.24 19.88
N ALA A 42 2.14 0.75 19.22
CA ALA A 42 2.85 1.98 18.88
C ALA A 42 3.45 2.63 20.15
N PRO A 43 4.65 3.23 20.08
CA PRO A 43 5.29 3.87 21.24
C PRO A 43 4.35 4.81 21.97
N ILE A 44 4.39 4.79 23.30
CA ILE A 44 3.46 5.56 24.15
C ILE A 44 3.47 7.05 23.81
N ALA A 45 4.63 7.62 23.50
CA ALA A 45 4.75 9.03 23.12
C ALA A 45 3.97 9.35 21.83
N VAL A 46 3.96 8.44 20.86
CA VAL A 46 3.19 8.60 19.61
C VAL A 46 1.69 8.54 19.90
N ARG A 47 1.25 7.56 20.70
CA ARG A 47 -0.17 7.41 21.07
C ARG A 47 -0.68 8.63 21.84
N GLN A 48 0.12 9.15 22.78
CA GLN A 48 -0.21 10.36 23.55
C GLN A 48 -0.33 11.57 22.62
N ARG A 49 0.63 11.76 21.71
CA ARG A 49 0.61 12.90 20.78
C ARG A 49 -0.60 12.87 19.85
N ILE A 50 -1.01 11.69 19.37
CA ILE A 50 -2.24 11.53 18.58
C ILE A 50 -3.47 11.95 19.40
N ALA A 51 -3.57 11.51 20.65
CA ALA A 51 -4.68 11.86 21.52
C ALA A 51 -4.73 13.38 21.80
N GLU A 52 -3.60 14.01 22.08
CA GLU A 52 -3.48 15.46 22.27
C GLU A 52 -3.92 16.24 21.02
N SER A 53 -3.50 15.81 19.85
CA SER A 53 -3.87 16.42 18.55
C SER A 53 -5.39 16.42 18.35
N ILE A 54 -6.03 15.25 18.57
CA ILE A 54 -7.48 15.11 18.46
C ILE A 54 -8.20 15.98 19.49
N LEU A 55 -7.78 15.95 20.75
CA LEU A 55 -8.36 16.75 21.81
C LEU A 55 -8.12 18.26 21.61
N GLY A 56 -7.04 18.63 20.97
CA GLY A 56 -6.71 19.99 20.56
C GLY A 56 -7.53 20.50 19.37
N GLY A 57 -8.39 19.67 18.77
CA GLY A 57 -9.26 20.06 17.67
C GLY A 57 -8.64 19.95 16.28
N GLU A 58 -7.52 19.27 16.11
CA GLU A 58 -6.92 18.98 14.80
C GLU A 58 -7.74 17.92 14.03
N THR A 59 -8.99 18.25 13.71
CA THR A 59 -9.99 17.35 13.14
C THR A 59 -10.53 17.86 11.80
N HIS A 60 -9.80 18.75 11.15
CA HIS A 60 -10.17 19.37 9.86
C HIS A 60 -9.41 18.73 8.70
N TYR A 61 -9.85 19.00 7.48
CA TYR A 61 -9.19 18.51 6.28
C TYR A 61 -7.76 19.05 6.17
N PRO A 62 -6.78 18.17 5.96
CA PRO A 62 -5.42 18.59 5.63
C PRO A 62 -5.34 19.08 4.18
N PRO A 63 -4.26 19.75 3.76
CA PRO A 63 -3.95 19.96 2.35
C PRO A 63 -3.90 18.62 1.60
N ASN A 64 -4.31 18.62 0.32
CA ASN A 64 -4.41 17.39 -0.49
C ASN A 64 -3.10 16.57 -0.56
N ALA A 65 -1.96 17.23 -0.56
CA ALA A 65 -0.65 16.58 -0.59
C ALA A 65 -0.12 16.18 0.82
N GLY A 66 -0.85 16.51 1.87
CA GLY A 66 -0.41 16.38 3.27
C GLY A 66 0.13 17.67 3.85
N TYR A 67 0.27 17.73 5.16
CA TYR A 67 0.81 18.90 5.87
C TYR A 67 2.22 19.24 5.39
N PRO A 68 2.52 20.53 5.12
CA PRO A 68 3.83 20.95 4.63
C PRO A 68 4.99 20.55 5.56
N GLU A 69 4.76 20.57 6.87
CA GLU A 69 5.73 20.16 7.88
C GLU A 69 6.08 18.67 7.73
N LEU A 70 5.07 17.81 7.61
CA LEU A 70 5.25 16.37 7.42
C LEU A 70 5.99 16.07 6.12
N ARG A 71 5.64 16.76 5.03
CA ARG A 71 6.31 16.59 3.73
C ARG A 71 7.78 16.98 3.78
N ARG A 72 8.13 18.06 4.51
CA ARG A 72 9.52 18.45 4.74
C ARG A 72 10.29 17.37 5.50
N GLU A 73 9.72 16.85 6.57
CA GLU A 73 10.35 15.78 7.37
C GLU A 73 10.53 14.50 6.56
N ILE A 74 9.54 14.10 5.75
CA ILE A 74 9.64 12.94 4.86
C ILE A 74 10.78 13.13 3.85
N ALA A 75 10.82 14.27 3.15
CA ALA A 75 11.85 14.56 2.18
C ALA A 75 13.24 14.56 2.84
N ALA A 76 13.40 15.22 3.99
CA ALA A 76 14.66 15.25 4.74
C ALA A 76 15.11 13.84 5.18
N HIS A 77 14.18 13.02 5.69
CA HIS A 77 14.46 11.65 6.11
C HIS A 77 14.92 10.76 4.94
N ILE A 78 14.19 10.80 3.83
CA ILE A 78 14.51 10.01 2.63
C ILE A 78 15.86 10.44 2.05
N ASN A 79 16.10 11.75 1.94
CA ASN A 79 17.35 12.30 1.43
C ASN A 79 18.54 11.86 2.29
N ALA A 80 18.41 11.96 3.61
CA ALA A 80 19.46 11.52 4.54
C ALA A 80 19.74 10.02 4.48
N ARG A 81 18.68 9.21 4.28
CA ARG A 81 18.80 7.75 4.28
C ARG A 81 19.34 7.17 2.97
N PHE A 82 18.98 7.75 1.84
CA PHE A 82 19.27 7.19 0.52
C PHE A 82 20.19 8.07 -0.35
N GLY A 83 20.67 9.21 0.17
CA GLY A 83 21.50 10.13 -0.58
C GLY A 83 20.79 10.81 -1.74
N SER A 84 19.46 10.92 -1.68
CA SER A 84 18.63 11.60 -2.68
C SER A 84 18.54 13.10 -2.38
N ALA A 85 17.84 13.86 -3.25
CA ALA A 85 17.69 15.32 -3.12
C ALA A 85 16.25 15.75 -3.43
N TYR A 86 15.26 15.02 -2.94
CA TYR A 86 13.86 15.36 -3.12
C TYR A 86 13.48 16.64 -2.39
N ALA A 87 12.71 17.50 -3.07
CA ALA A 87 12.05 18.65 -2.45
C ALA A 87 10.73 18.20 -1.75
N PRO A 88 10.25 18.93 -0.74
CA PRO A 88 8.98 18.64 -0.09
C PRO A 88 7.79 18.61 -1.08
N GLU A 89 7.87 19.39 -2.16
CA GLU A 89 6.85 19.46 -3.22
C GLU A 89 6.73 18.18 -4.03
N GLU A 90 7.77 17.34 -4.03
CA GLU A 90 7.81 16.02 -4.68
C GLU A 90 7.29 14.91 -3.77
N THR A 91 6.77 15.27 -2.58
CA THR A 91 6.25 14.31 -1.59
C THR A 91 4.73 14.41 -1.51
N LEU A 92 4.06 13.26 -1.58
CA LEU A 92 2.63 13.10 -1.38
C LEU A 92 2.37 12.15 -0.22
N VAL A 93 1.56 12.59 0.75
CA VAL A 93 1.12 11.76 1.87
C VAL A 93 -0.14 10.99 1.49
N THR A 94 -0.13 9.68 1.70
CA THR A 94 -1.23 8.79 1.33
C THR A 94 -1.67 7.93 2.51
N VAL A 95 -2.88 7.35 2.42
CA VAL A 95 -3.37 6.37 3.40
C VAL A 95 -2.74 5.01 3.09
N GLY A 96 -1.51 4.85 3.57
CA GLY A 96 -0.70 3.66 3.35
C GLY A 96 -0.13 3.52 1.93
N SER A 97 0.75 2.54 1.76
CA SER A 97 1.40 2.22 0.48
C SER A 97 0.41 1.75 -0.58
N THR A 98 -0.72 1.18 -0.19
CA THR A 98 -1.77 0.73 -1.12
C THR A 98 -2.35 1.90 -1.91
N GLN A 99 -2.65 3.03 -1.25
CA GLN A 99 -3.10 4.23 -1.95
C GLN A 99 -1.97 4.87 -2.77
N ALA A 100 -0.75 4.87 -2.26
CA ALA A 100 0.40 5.39 -2.99
C ALA A 100 0.60 4.68 -4.33
N LEU A 101 0.63 3.34 -4.29
CA LEU A 101 0.76 2.51 -5.49
C LEU A 101 -0.40 2.72 -6.47
N MET A 102 -1.64 2.70 -5.98
CA MET A 102 -2.81 2.90 -6.83
C MET A 102 -2.79 4.27 -7.50
N SER A 103 -2.49 5.33 -6.74
CA SER A 103 -2.40 6.69 -7.28
C SER A 103 -1.26 6.82 -8.30
N GLY A 104 -0.10 6.22 -8.02
CA GLY A 104 1.04 6.20 -8.93
C GLY A 104 0.71 5.47 -10.24
N LEU A 105 0.15 4.27 -10.15
CA LEU A 105 -0.25 3.49 -11.33
C LEU A 105 -1.28 4.24 -12.18
N MET A 106 -2.30 4.83 -11.54
CA MET A 106 -3.30 5.63 -12.25
C MET A 106 -2.72 6.89 -12.92
N ALA A 107 -1.64 7.45 -12.39
CA ALA A 107 -1.00 8.63 -12.94
C ALA A 107 -0.14 8.35 -14.18
N ILE A 108 0.39 7.11 -14.31
CA ILE A 108 1.37 6.77 -15.36
C ILE A 108 0.85 5.77 -16.39
N LEU A 109 -0.15 4.94 -16.06
CA LEU A 109 -0.63 3.89 -16.96
C LEU A 109 -1.77 4.39 -17.86
N ASN A 110 -1.65 4.05 -19.15
CA ASN A 110 -2.76 4.07 -20.09
C ASN A 110 -3.40 2.67 -20.19
N PRO A 111 -4.65 2.56 -20.65
CA PRO A 111 -5.27 1.25 -20.86
C PRO A 111 -4.44 0.37 -21.80
N GLY A 112 -4.03 -0.81 -21.31
CA GLY A 112 -3.23 -1.78 -22.05
C GLY A 112 -1.73 -1.70 -21.83
N ASP A 113 -1.22 -0.72 -21.10
CA ASP A 113 0.21 -0.66 -20.72
C ASP A 113 0.57 -1.87 -19.86
N GLU A 114 1.70 -2.49 -20.15
CA GLU A 114 2.19 -3.66 -19.43
C GLU A 114 3.00 -3.26 -18.20
N VAL A 115 2.73 -3.94 -17.08
CA VAL A 115 3.48 -3.78 -15.83
C VAL A 115 4.10 -5.11 -15.45
N VAL A 116 5.42 -5.21 -15.55
CA VAL A 116 6.17 -6.41 -15.17
C VAL A 116 6.35 -6.44 -13.66
N VAL A 117 5.97 -7.56 -13.06
CA VAL A 117 6.07 -7.77 -11.61
C VAL A 117 6.86 -9.05 -11.32
N PRO A 118 8.04 -8.96 -10.69
CA PRO A 118 8.75 -10.16 -10.22
C PRO A 118 7.90 -10.93 -9.22
N VAL A 119 7.75 -12.24 -9.42
CA VAL A 119 6.96 -13.11 -8.54
C VAL A 119 7.85 -14.23 -7.97
N PRO A 120 7.57 -14.65 -6.70
CA PRO A 120 6.41 -14.34 -5.84
C PRO A 120 6.38 -12.89 -5.35
N ALA A 121 5.17 -12.28 -5.32
CA ALA A 121 4.98 -10.88 -4.98
C ALA A 121 3.76 -10.67 -4.08
N PHE A 122 3.64 -9.46 -3.53
CA PHE A 122 2.48 -9.08 -2.73
C PHE A 122 1.17 -9.15 -3.55
N GLY A 123 0.19 -9.89 -3.03
CA GLY A 123 -1.03 -10.22 -3.76
C GLY A 123 -1.90 -9.05 -4.22
N LEU A 124 -1.65 -7.82 -3.75
CA LEU A 124 -2.39 -6.64 -4.20
C LEU A 124 -1.79 -5.97 -5.44
N TYR A 125 -0.59 -6.31 -5.88
CA TYR A 125 0.01 -5.66 -7.06
C TYR A 125 -0.81 -5.94 -8.33
N LYS A 126 -1.15 -7.20 -8.59
CA LYS A 126 -1.98 -7.57 -9.74
C LYS A 126 -3.31 -6.82 -9.78
N PRO A 127 -4.19 -6.90 -8.76
CA PRO A 127 -5.46 -6.19 -8.81
C PRO A 127 -5.32 -4.68 -8.93
N GLN A 128 -4.30 -4.05 -8.35
CA GLN A 128 -4.07 -2.61 -8.49
C GLN A 128 -3.70 -2.22 -9.93
N ILE A 129 -2.83 -3.00 -10.59
CA ILE A 129 -2.46 -2.79 -11.99
C ILE A 129 -3.69 -2.91 -12.90
N GLU A 130 -4.46 -3.98 -12.74
CA GLU A 130 -5.66 -4.23 -13.54
C GLU A 130 -6.75 -3.18 -13.29
N MET A 131 -6.93 -2.73 -12.05
CA MET A 131 -7.85 -1.63 -11.71
C MET A 131 -7.41 -0.30 -12.31
N ALA A 132 -6.11 -0.02 -12.37
CA ALA A 132 -5.56 1.15 -13.03
C ALA A 132 -5.66 1.09 -14.57
N GLY A 133 -6.03 -0.06 -15.14
CA GLY A 133 -6.19 -0.25 -16.57
C GLY A 133 -4.98 -0.88 -17.26
N GLY A 134 -3.94 -1.20 -16.52
CA GLY A 134 -2.75 -1.88 -17.01
C GLY A 134 -2.93 -3.39 -17.16
N VAL A 135 -1.97 -4.01 -17.81
CA VAL A 135 -1.84 -5.47 -17.99
C VAL A 135 -0.76 -5.98 -17.03
N TYR A 136 -1.13 -6.90 -16.15
CA TYR A 136 -0.20 -7.53 -15.24
C TYR A 136 0.63 -8.60 -15.96
N VAL A 137 1.95 -8.46 -15.96
CA VAL A 137 2.90 -9.40 -16.57
C VAL A 137 3.79 -9.99 -15.47
N PRO A 138 3.57 -11.24 -15.02
CA PRO A 138 4.41 -11.86 -14.02
C PRO A 138 5.76 -12.26 -14.60
N LEU A 139 6.85 -11.92 -13.90
CA LEU A 139 8.20 -12.40 -14.17
C LEU A 139 8.56 -13.43 -13.08
N SER A 140 8.61 -14.72 -13.44
CA SER A 140 9.05 -15.75 -12.50
C SER A 140 10.52 -15.58 -12.15
N THR A 141 10.84 -15.61 -10.85
CA THR A 141 12.21 -15.51 -10.34
C THR A 141 12.63 -16.75 -9.54
N GLU A 142 11.79 -17.80 -9.48
CA GLU A 142 12.05 -18.99 -8.66
C GLU A 142 13.29 -19.75 -9.14
N GLU A 143 13.46 -19.91 -10.45
CA GLU A 143 14.59 -20.64 -11.05
C GLU A 143 15.91 -19.89 -10.88
N ASP A 144 15.87 -18.59 -10.70
CA ASP A 144 17.03 -17.71 -10.50
C ASP A 144 17.30 -17.39 -9.01
N GLY A 145 16.78 -18.21 -8.10
CA GLY A 145 16.97 -18.01 -6.65
C GLY A 145 16.31 -16.73 -6.13
N PHE A 146 15.18 -16.33 -6.72
CA PHE A 146 14.43 -15.11 -6.41
C PHE A 146 15.18 -13.82 -6.75
N GLN A 147 16.07 -13.87 -7.72
CA GLN A 147 16.79 -12.70 -8.23
C GLN A 147 16.25 -12.30 -9.60
N ILE A 148 16.32 -11.01 -9.91
CA ILE A 148 16.05 -10.52 -11.27
C ILE A 148 17.35 -10.67 -12.05
N THR A 149 17.34 -11.56 -13.02
CA THR A 149 18.47 -11.80 -13.92
C THR A 149 18.17 -11.25 -15.33
N SER A 150 19.22 -10.98 -16.10
CA SER A 150 19.14 -10.48 -17.49
C SER A 150 18.77 -11.60 -18.45
#